data_63710ba2b70209cfe9c0e8c240bd368d
#
_entry.id   63710ba2b70209cfe9c0e8c240bd368d
#
_cell.length_a   1.000
_cell.length_b   1.000
_cell.length_c   1.000
_cell.angle_alpha   90.00
_cell.angle_beta   90.00
_cell.angle_gamma   90.00
#
_symmetry.space_group_name_H-M   'P 1'
#
loop_
_entity.id
_entity.type
_entity.pdbx_description
1 polymer ?
#
loop_
_entity_poly.entity_id
_entity_poly.type
_entity_poly.pdbx_seq_one_letter_code
_entity_poly.pdbx_strand_id
1 'polypeptide(L)'
;MIKHVLAAAAALALLVPAAANAELAQGAVAPDFTTMGALAGKPMKVNLKALLAKGPVVLYFYPKAFTSGCTMEAHAFAEATGDFAKAGATVLGMSNDDLPTLQKFSTAECRDKFAVAAATKDVIKAYDVSLKVAGIASGLTKRTSYVIAKNGKIVMVHSNMDYKDHVKLTLEAVKKLKKG
;
A
#
# COMPACT_ATOMS: atom_id res chain seq x y z
N MET A 1 61.99 -34.26 -17.83
CA MET A 1 60.67 -34.71 -17.36
C MET A 1 59.98 -33.50 -16.69
N ILE A 2 59.17 -32.76 -17.42
CA ILE A 2 58.47 -31.56 -16.93
C ILE A 2 57.00 -31.95 -16.78
N LYS A 3 56.49 -31.94 -15.54
CA LYS A 3 55.11 -32.25 -15.21
C LYS A 3 54.28 -30.94 -15.30
N HIS A 4 53.36 -30.88 -16.26
CA HIS A 4 52.39 -29.80 -16.35
C HIS A 4 51.25 -30.08 -15.36
N VAL A 5 51.07 -29.16 -14.37
CA VAL A 5 49.92 -29.15 -13.48
C VAL A 5 48.90 -28.20 -14.12
N LEU A 6 47.78 -28.76 -14.64
CA LEU A 6 46.64 -27.97 -15.08
C LEU A 6 45.81 -27.62 -13.83
N ALA A 7 45.74 -26.32 -13.53
CA ALA A 7 44.83 -25.77 -12.54
C ALA A 7 43.47 -25.53 -13.19
N ALA A 8 42.47 -26.31 -12.84
CA ALA A 8 41.07 -26.09 -13.24
C ALA A 8 40.48 -25.04 -12.32
N ALA A 9 40.23 -23.84 -12.85
CA ALA A 9 39.48 -22.79 -12.17
C ALA A 9 37.97 -23.09 -12.29
N ALA A 10 37.36 -23.54 -11.19
CA ALA A 10 35.91 -23.69 -11.11
C ALA A 10 35.27 -22.32 -10.92
N ALA A 11 34.62 -21.83 -11.96
CA ALA A 11 33.79 -20.59 -11.89
C ALA A 11 32.51 -20.90 -11.11
N LEU A 12 32.41 -20.40 -9.86
CA LEU A 12 31.22 -20.48 -9.05
C LEU A 12 30.21 -19.41 -9.54
N ALA A 13 29.25 -19.82 -10.37
CA ALA A 13 28.16 -18.97 -10.80
C ALA A 13 27.24 -18.66 -9.60
N LEU A 14 27.31 -17.45 -9.08
CA LEU A 14 26.37 -16.95 -8.09
C LEU A 14 24.97 -16.85 -8.75
N LEU A 15 24.12 -17.82 -8.49
CA LEU A 15 22.68 -17.72 -8.75
C LEU A 15 22.12 -16.60 -7.85
N VAL A 16 21.96 -15.39 -8.41
CA VAL A 16 21.16 -14.34 -7.78
C VAL A 16 19.71 -14.81 -7.88
N PRO A 17 19.01 -15.06 -6.75
CA PRO A 17 17.61 -15.40 -6.83
C PRO A 17 16.87 -14.21 -7.45
N ALA A 18 16.16 -14.45 -8.55
CA ALA A 18 15.22 -13.47 -9.10
C ALA A 18 14.22 -13.14 -8.00
N ALA A 19 14.20 -11.89 -7.56
CA ALA A 19 13.23 -11.40 -6.60
C ALA A 19 11.83 -11.66 -7.17
N ALA A 20 11.16 -12.68 -6.65
CA ALA A 20 9.74 -12.89 -6.92
C ALA A 20 9.02 -11.61 -6.51
N ASN A 21 8.15 -11.10 -7.40
CA ASN A 21 7.33 -9.90 -7.23
C ASN A 21 6.81 -9.76 -5.78
N ALA A 22 7.55 -9.04 -4.98
CA ALA A 22 7.23 -8.71 -3.60
C ALA A 22 6.84 -7.24 -3.57
N GLU A 23 5.88 -6.89 -2.73
CA GLU A 23 5.50 -5.50 -2.47
C GLU A 23 6.74 -4.64 -2.20
N LEU A 24 6.61 -3.31 -2.37
CA LEU A 24 7.72 -2.40 -2.09
C LEU A 24 8.24 -2.61 -0.67
N ALA A 25 9.55 -2.79 -0.55
CA ALA A 25 10.19 -3.08 0.73
C ALA A 25 10.19 -1.86 1.68
N GLN A 26 10.23 -2.14 2.98
CA GLN A 26 10.54 -1.13 3.97
C GLN A 26 11.90 -0.46 3.66
N GLY A 27 11.96 0.87 3.78
CA GLY A 27 13.10 1.68 3.42
C GLY A 27 13.08 2.24 1.99
N ALA A 28 12.28 1.66 1.08
CA ALA A 28 12.09 2.18 -0.27
C ALA A 28 11.38 3.54 -0.24
N VAL A 29 11.60 4.33 -1.29
CA VAL A 29 10.83 5.57 -1.52
C VAL A 29 9.50 5.19 -2.17
N ALA A 30 8.39 5.66 -1.57
CA ALA A 30 7.07 5.46 -2.12
C ALA A 30 6.92 6.22 -3.44
N PRO A 31 6.48 5.57 -4.53
CA PRO A 31 6.20 6.25 -5.79
C PRO A 31 5.13 7.32 -5.60
N ASP A 32 5.40 8.54 -6.08
CA ASP A 32 4.40 9.62 -6.06
C ASP A 32 3.30 9.34 -7.09
N PHE A 33 2.10 9.79 -6.79
CA PHE A 33 0.97 9.71 -7.70
C PHE A 33 0.00 10.86 -7.51
N THR A 34 -0.77 11.09 -8.57
CA THR A 34 -1.93 11.97 -8.55
C THR A 34 -3.09 11.24 -9.23
N THR A 35 -4.23 11.16 -8.53
CA THR A 35 -5.42 10.48 -9.04
C THR A 35 -6.69 11.14 -8.52
N MET A 36 -7.84 10.68 -9.01
CA MET A 36 -9.13 11.09 -8.47
C MET A 36 -9.56 10.14 -7.35
N GLY A 37 -10.22 10.70 -6.37
CA GLY A 37 -10.79 9.97 -5.24
C GLY A 37 -12.02 10.67 -4.69
N ALA A 38 -12.46 10.24 -3.54
CA ALA A 38 -13.62 10.80 -2.86
C ALA A 38 -13.44 10.81 -1.34
N LEU A 39 -14.01 11.82 -0.71
CA LEU A 39 -14.18 11.93 0.74
C LEU A 39 -15.60 12.42 1.02
N ALA A 40 -16.33 11.74 1.89
CA ALA A 40 -17.71 12.08 2.25
C ALA A 40 -18.60 12.27 1.00
N GLY A 41 -18.50 11.35 0.03
CA GLY A 41 -19.24 11.38 -1.22
C GLY A 41 -18.78 12.43 -2.24
N LYS A 42 -17.89 13.34 -1.88
CA LYS A 42 -17.44 14.44 -2.75
C LYS A 42 -16.17 14.03 -3.50
N PRO A 43 -16.13 14.23 -4.83
CA PRO A 43 -14.95 13.95 -5.62
C PRO A 43 -13.82 14.92 -5.25
N MET A 44 -12.59 14.42 -5.24
CA MET A 44 -11.40 15.22 -4.95
C MET A 44 -10.17 14.71 -5.69
N LYS A 45 -9.24 15.60 -5.98
CA LYS A 45 -7.91 15.23 -6.46
C LYS A 45 -7.04 14.81 -5.27
N VAL A 46 -6.41 13.65 -5.38
CA VAL A 46 -5.51 13.10 -4.36
C VAL A 46 -4.09 13.09 -4.91
N ASN A 47 -3.15 13.69 -4.18
CA ASN A 47 -1.73 13.65 -4.52
C ASN A 47 -0.95 13.22 -3.27
N LEU A 48 -0.14 12.17 -3.38
CA LEU A 48 0.59 11.60 -2.26
C LEU A 48 1.58 12.59 -1.64
N LYS A 49 2.36 13.29 -2.46
CA LYS A 49 3.33 14.28 -1.97
C LYS A 49 2.67 15.41 -1.18
N ALA A 50 1.49 15.87 -1.61
CA ALA A 50 0.72 16.87 -0.89
C ALA A 50 0.17 16.36 0.45
N LEU A 51 -0.18 15.07 0.55
CA LEU A 51 -0.55 14.43 1.82
C LEU A 51 0.66 14.30 2.75
N LEU A 52 1.81 13.84 2.23
CA LEU A 52 3.03 13.69 3.00
C LEU A 52 3.59 15.03 3.53
N ALA A 53 3.32 16.14 2.86
CA ALA A 53 3.67 17.47 3.37
C ALA A 53 2.99 17.79 4.72
N LYS A 54 1.81 17.19 4.97
CA LYS A 54 1.03 17.36 6.21
C LYS A 54 1.48 16.41 7.32
N GLY A 55 1.96 15.20 6.97
CA GLY A 55 2.37 14.17 7.93
C GLY A 55 2.51 12.79 7.29
N PRO A 56 2.78 11.73 8.07
CA PRO A 56 2.80 10.37 7.58
C PRO A 56 1.45 9.98 6.93
N VAL A 57 1.52 9.08 5.95
CA VAL A 57 0.34 8.53 5.26
C VAL A 57 0.26 7.04 5.47
N VAL A 58 -0.89 6.57 5.92
CA VAL A 58 -1.29 5.17 5.89
C VAL A 58 -2.01 4.96 4.55
N LEU A 59 -1.32 4.34 3.62
CA LEU A 59 -1.82 4.00 2.29
C LEU A 59 -2.18 2.52 2.26
N TYR A 60 -3.48 2.19 2.16
CA TYR A 60 -3.88 0.80 2.06
C TYR A 60 -4.60 0.51 0.74
N PHE A 61 -4.19 -0.57 0.09
CA PHE A 61 -4.83 -1.11 -1.10
C PHE A 61 -5.81 -2.21 -0.71
N TYR A 62 -6.98 -2.20 -1.30
CA TYR A 62 -8.01 -3.21 -1.09
C TYR A 62 -8.58 -3.70 -2.43
N PRO A 63 -8.97 -4.99 -2.56
CA PRO A 63 -9.32 -5.57 -3.85
C PRO A 63 -10.49 -4.88 -4.55
N LYS A 64 -11.62 -4.68 -3.85
CA LYS A 64 -12.84 -4.14 -4.46
C LYS A 64 -13.80 -3.59 -3.41
N ALA A 65 -14.30 -2.39 -3.65
CA ALA A 65 -15.32 -1.75 -2.83
C ALA A 65 -16.57 -2.65 -2.67
N PHE A 66 -17.23 -2.53 -1.53
CA PHE A 66 -18.47 -3.23 -1.17
C PHE A 66 -18.36 -4.77 -1.07
N THR A 67 -17.17 -5.37 -1.12
CA THR A 67 -16.97 -6.76 -0.71
C THR A 67 -16.85 -6.86 0.80
N SER A 68 -17.30 -7.97 1.40
CA SER A 68 -17.40 -8.10 2.86
C SER A 68 -16.09 -7.77 3.59
N GLY A 69 -14.96 -8.33 3.17
CA GLY A 69 -13.66 -8.07 3.78
C GLY A 69 -13.20 -6.61 3.64
N CYS A 70 -13.47 -5.97 2.48
CA CYS A 70 -13.10 -4.56 2.26
C CYS A 70 -13.99 -3.60 3.03
N THR A 71 -15.29 -3.91 3.16
CA THR A 71 -16.21 -3.17 4.03
C THR A 71 -15.78 -3.24 5.50
N MET A 72 -15.46 -4.44 6.00
CA MET A 72 -14.99 -4.60 7.39
C MET A 72 -13.67 -3.87 7.64
N GLU A 73 -12.75 -3.89 6.68
CA GLU A 73 -11.49 -3.13 6.77
C GLU A 73 -11.74 -1.61 6.80
N ALA A 74 -12.62 -1.11 5.91
CA ALA A 74 -12.98 0.30 5.87
C ALA A 74 -13.63 0.76 7.19
N HIS A 75 -14.52 -0.05 7.78
CA HIS A 75 -15.11 0.21 9.09
C HIS A 75 -14.03 0.29 10.18
N ALA A 76 -13.11 -0.66 10.22
CA ALA A 76 -12.03 -0.68 11.20
C ALA A 76 -11.09 0.54 11.07
N PHE A 77 -10.76 0.95 9.85
CA PHE A 77 -10.01 2.20 9.61
C PHE A 77 -10.82 3.43 10.03
N ALA A 78 -12.12 3.48 9.73
CA ALA A 78 -12.99 4.61 10.11
C ALA A 78 -13.06 4.78 11.62
N GLU A 79 -13.19 3.69 12.38
CA GLU A 79 -13.18 3.69 13.85
C GLU A 79 -11.84 4.18 14.40
N ALA A 80 -10.72 3.80 13.79
CA ALA A 80 -9.38 4.17 14.22
C ALA A 80 -8.91 5.56 13.71
N THR A 81 -9.68 6.25 12.84
CA THR A 81 -9.27 7.52 12.21
C THR A 81 -8.84 8.57 13.23
N GLY A 82 -9.55 8.66 14.38
CA GLY A 82 -9.20 9.58 15.46
C GLY A 82 -7.81 9.32 16.05
N ASP A 83 -7.42 8.06 16.17
CA ASP A 83 -6.10 7.68 16.71
C ASP A 83 -4.99 7.92 15.68
N PHE A 84 -5.25 7.69 14.38
CA PHE A 84 -4.33 8.08 13.32
C PHE A 84 -4.12 9.59 13.28
N ALA A 85 -5.19 10.37 13.38
CA ALA A 85 -5.10 11.83 13.42
C ALA A 85 -4.31 12.34 14.64
N LYS A 86 -4.55 11.79 15.84
CA LYS A 86 -3.75 12.11 17.06
C LYS A 86 -2.27 11.77 16.87
N ALA A 87 -1.96 10.75 16.10
CA ALA A 87 -0.59 10.39 15.74
C ALA A 87 -0.03 11.20 14.55
N GLY A 88 -0.81 12.13 13.98
CA GLY A 88 -0.41 13.02 12.90
C GLY A 88 -0.48 12.39 11.51
N ALA A 89 -1.10 11.22 11.36
CA ALA A 89 -1.18 10.50 10.09
C ALA A 89 -2.52 10.68 9.39
N THR A 90 -2.48 10.63 8.06
CA THR A 90 -3.64 10.57 7.18
C THR A 90 -3.85 9.15 6.68
N VAL A 91 -5.09 8.65 6.71
CA VAL A 91 -5.48 7.37 6.09
C VAL A 91 -5.98 7.63 4.67
N LEU A 92 -5.53 6.81 3.72
CA LEU A 92 -5.96 6.80 2.32
C LEU A 92 -6.16 5.36 1.86
N GLY A 93 -7.38 5.00 1.48
CA GLY A 93 -7.67 3.71 0.84
C GLY A 93 -7.56 3.81 -0.69
N MET A 94 -7.15 2.74 -1.34
CA MET A 94 -7.06 2.70 -2.81
C MET A 94 -7.54 1.36 -3.38
N SER A 95 -8.34 1.43 -4.43
CA SER A 95 -8.76 0.28 -5.23
C SER A 95 -8.90 0.66 -6.70
N ASN A 96 -9.04 -0.32 -7.58
CA ASN A 96 -9.25 -0.06 -9.01
C ASN A 96 -10.74 0.21 -9.35
N ASP A 97 -11.55 0.56 -8.37
CA ASP A 97 -12.94 0.95 -8.60
C ASP A 97 -13.03 2.34 -9.26
N ASP A 98 -14.13 2.59 -9.95
CA ASP A 98 -14.40 3.87 -10.59
C ASP A 98 -14.79 4.97 -9.56
N LEU A 99 -14.73 6.23 -9.98
CA LEU A 99 -15.01 7.36 -9.09
C LEU A 99 -16.43 7.34 -8.51
N PRO A 100 -17.51 7.03 -9.26
CA PRO A 100 -18.85 6.90 -8.68
C PRO A 100 -18.96 5.83 -7.58
N THR A 101 -18.29 4.70 -7.75
CA THR A 101 -18.20 3.65 -6.72
C THR A 101 -17.45 4.14 -5.49
N LEU A 102 -16.30 4.79 -5.68
CA LEU A 102 -15.50 5.35 -4.59
C LEU A 102 -16.26 6.45 -3.81
N GLN A 103 -17.05 7.29 -4.50
CA GLN A 103 -17.91 8.27 -3.84
C GLN A 103 -18.90 7.61 -2.89
N LYS A 104 -19.61 6.58 -3.35
CA LYS A 104 -20.57 5.83 -2.53
C LYS A 104 -19.85 5.12 -1.36
N PHE A 105 -18.70 4.48 -1.65
CA PHE A 105 -17.93 3.74 -0.65
C PHE A 105 -17.38 4.68 0.44
N SER A 106 -16.92 5.88 0.07
CA SER A 106 -16.40 6.88 1.02
C SER A 106 -17.44 7.30 2.06
N THR A 107 -18.71 7.36 1.68
CA THR A 107 -19.81 7.69 2.60
C THR A 107 -20.30 6.46 3.36
N ALA A 108 -20.66 5.40 2.65
CA ALA A 108 -21.31 4.24 3.25
C ALA A 108 -20.36 3.48 4.19
N GLU A 109 -19.15 3.17 3.74
CA GLU A 109 -18.26 2.25 4.43
C GLU A 109 -17.08 2.96 5.11
N CYS A 110 -16.55 4.02 4.51
CA CYS A 110 -15.55 4.86 5.18
C CYS A 110 -16.18 5.86 6.16
N ARG A 111 -17.52 5.92 6.22
CA ARG A 111 -18.31 6.72 7.18
C ARG A 111 -17.87 8.19 7.20
N ASP A 112 -17.55 8.74 6.03
CA ASP A 112 -17.05 10.12 5.83
C ASP A 112 -15.74 10.45 6.58
N LYS A 113 -15.03 9.45 7.10
CA LYS A 113 -13.87 9.65 7.99
C LYS A 113 -12.55 9.82 7.26
N PHE A 114 -12.36 9.19 6.11
CA PHE A 114 -11.13 9.25 5.33
C PHE A 114 -11.40 9.10 3.83
N ALA A 115 -10.44 9.54 3.02
CA ALA A 115 -10.55 9.48 1.58
C ALA A 115 -10.26 8.08 1.02
N VAL A 116 -10.95 7.74 -0.07
CA VAL A 116 -10.58 6.63 -0.96
C VAL A 116 -10.29 7.17 -2.36
N ALA A 117 -9.38 6.52 -3.08
CA ALA A 117 -8.92 6.99 -4.39
C ALA A 117 -8.72 5.86 -5.39
N ALA A 118 -8.78 6.19 -6.68
CA ALA A 118 -8.59 5.23 -7.74
C ALA A 118 -7.11 4.79 -7.84
N ALA A 119 -6.86 3.51 -7.66
CA ALA A 119 -5.58 2.88 -7.98
C ALA A 119 -5.52 2.64 -9.48
N THR A 120 -4.92 3.56 -10.22
CA THR A 120 -4.69 3.40 -11.66
C THR A 120 -3.76 2.22 -11.94
N LYS A 121 -3.74 1.73 -13.18
CA LYS A 121 -2.83 0.64 -13.58
C LYS A 121 -1.36 0.97 -13.27
N ASP A 122 -0.96 2.24 -13.45
CA ASP A 122 0.40 2.69 -13.18
C ASP A 122 0.71 2.67 -11.66
N VAL A 123 -0.24 3.10 -10.83
CA VAL A 123 -0.11 3.02 -9.37
C VAL A 123 -0.04 1.57 -8.91
N ILE A 124 -0.92 0.70 -9.40
CA ILE A 124 -0.91 -0.74 -9.09
C ILE A 124 0.44 -1.37 -9.42
N LYS A 125 0.99 -1.04 -10.60
CA LYS A 125 2.30 -1.51 -11.04
C LYS A 125 3.43 -0.93 -10.20
N ALA A 126 3.41 0.37 -9.93
CA ALA A 126 4.47 1.06 -9.19
C ALA A 126 4.59 0.57 -7.73
N TYR A 127 3.47 0.21 -7.11
CA TYR A 127 3.42 -0.34 -5.74
C TYR A 127 3.50 -1.87 -5.68
N ASP A 128 3.54 -2.53 -6.83
CA ASP A 128 3.53 -4.00 -7.00
C ASP A 128 2.40 -4.70 -6.22
N VAL A 129 1.22 -4.10 -6.26
CA VAL A 129 0.03 -4.57 -5.55
C VAL A 129 -1.00 -5.25 -6.46
N SER A 130 -0.61 -5.71 -7.65
CA SER A 130 -1.51 -6.45 -8.54
C SER A 130 -1.91 -7.79 -7.93
N LEU A 131 -3.20 -8.02 -7.78
CA LEU A 131 -3.71 -9.34 -7.39
C LEU A 131 -3.65 -10.28 -8.60
N LYS A 132 -2.89 -11.35 -8.48
CA LYS A 132 -2.78 -12.39 -9.51
C LYS A 132 -3.60 -13.61 -9.10
N VAL A 133 -4.37 -14.15 -10.05
CA VAL A 133 -5.09 -15.42 -9.91
C VAL A 133 -4.52 -16.38 -10.94
N ALA A 134 -4.01 -17.53 -10.50
CA ALA A 134 -3.29 -18.48 -11.36
C ALA A 134 -2.16 -17.81 -12.19
N GLY A 135 -1.45 -16.84 -11.60
CA GLY A 135 -0.36 -16.09 -12.26
C GLY A 135 -0.79 -14.95 -13.17
N ILE A 136 -2.08 -14.80 -13.45
CA ILE A 136 -2.64 -13.77 -14.33
C ILE A 136 -3.16 -12.60 -13.50
N ALA A 137 -2.85 -11.36 -13.90
CA ALA A 137 -3.36 -10.16 -13.25
C ALA A 137 -4.89 -10.09 -13.37
N SER A 138 -5.57 -10.03 -12.23
CA SER A 138 -7.05 -9.99 -12.18
C SER A 138 -7.65 -8.61 -12.46
N GLY A 139 -6.81 -7.57 -12.52
CA GLY A 139 -7.26 -6.17 -12.54
C GLY A 139 -7.56 -5.60 -11.16
N LEU A 140 -7.53 -6.42 -10.11
CA LEU A 140 -7.73 -6.00 -8.73
C LEU A 140 -6.39 -5.78 -8.02
N THR A 141 -6.43 -5.11 -6.87
CA THR A 141 -5.26 -4.99 -5.99
C THR A 141 -5.22 -6.10 -4.95
N LYS A 142 -4.02 -6.51 -4.55
CA LYS A 142 -3.82 -7.24 -3.30
C LYS A 142 -4.25 -6.35 -2.12
N ARG A 143 -4.60 -6.97 -0.99
CA ARG A 143 -4.75 -6.21 0.25
C ARG A 143 -3.37 -5.96 0.85
N THR A 144 -2.92 -4.72 0.77
CA THR A 144 -1.58 -4.32 1.19
C THR A 144 -1.62 -2.93 1.82
N SER A 145 -1.09 -2.81 3.03
CA SER A 145 -0.98 -1.53 3.73
C SER A 145 0.47 -1.10 3.84
N TYR A 146 0.71 0.18 3.55
CA TYR A 146 1.98 0.85 3.72
C TYR A 146 1.84 1.97 4.75
N VAL A 147 2.83 2.17 5.58
CA VAL A 147 3.02 3.42 6.32
C VAL A 147 4.18 4.16 5.68
N ILE A 148 3.91 5.36 5.19
CA ILE A 148 4.86 6.21 4.49
C ILE A 148 5.16 7.41 5.39
N ALA A 149 6.41 7.56 5.78
CA ALA A 149 6.86 8.70 6.58
C ALA A 149 6.83 10.00 5.77
N LYS A 150 6.81 11.16 6.43
CA LYS A 150 6.78 12.49 5.81
C LYS A 150 7.86 12.72 4.76
N ASN A 151 9.01 12.04 4.88
CA ASN A 151 10.11 12.10 3.90
C ASN A 151 9.92 11.19 2.68
N GLY A 152 8.77 10.53 2.54
CA GLY A 152 8.44 9.64 1.44
C GLY A 152 8.96 8.21 1.59
N LYS A 153 9.69 7.86 2.66
CA LYS A 153 10.15 6.48 2.86
C LYS A 153 9.06 5.60 3.46
N ILE A 154 8.94 4.40 2.93
CA ILE A 154 8.09 3.34 3.48
C ILE A 154 8.74 2.84 4.77
N VAL A 155 8.05 2.96 5.89
CA VAL A 155 8.55 2.51 7.20
C VAL A 155 7.87 1.21 7.66
N MET A 156 6.80 0.81 6.99
CA MET A 156 6.11 -0.45 7.25
C MET A 156 5.36 -0.89 5.99
N VAL A 157 5.36 -2.18 5.73
CA VAL A 157 4.50 -2.84 4.74
C VAL A 157 3.88 -4.09 5.38
N HIS A 158 2.59 -4.29 5.12
CA HIS A 158 1.86 -5.50 5.51
C HIS A 158 0.94 -5.92 4.36
N SER A 159 1.16 -7.12 3.86
CA SER A 159 0.39 -7.69 2.75
C SER A 159 -0.24 -9.00 3.20
N ASN A 160 -1.56 -8.98 3.38
CA ASN A 160 -2.36 -10.14 3.77
C ASN A 160 -3.80 -9.94 3.29
N MET A 161 -4.43 -10.96 2.73
CA MET A 161 -5.83 -10.88 2.31
C MET A 161 -6.81 -10.86 3.50
N ASP A 162 -6.42 -11.33 4.68
CA ASP A 162 -7.18 -11.11 5.93
C ASP A 162 -6.94 -9.68 6.43
N TYR A 163 -8.01 -8.92 6.59
CA TYR A 163 -7.97 -7.49 6.94
C TYR A 163 -7.63 -7.20 8.42
N LYS A 164 -7.73 -8.18 9.31
CA LYS A 164 -7.79 -7.98 10.77
C LYS A 164 -6.60 -7.25 11.37
N ASP A 165 -5.39 -7.47 10.86
CA ASP A 165 -4.17 -6.90 11.43
C ASP A 165 -3.76 -5.55 10.78
N HIS A 166 -4.37 -5.16 9.65
CA HIS A 166 -3.94 -3.98 8.89
C HIS A 166 -4.02 -2.69 9.71
N VAL A 167 -5.13 -2.45 10.40
CA VAL A 167 -5.31 -1.24 11.23
C VAL A 167 -4.34 -1.22 12.40
N LYS A 168 -4.24 -2.33 13.15
CA LYS A 168 -3.36 -2.44 14.31
C LYS A 168 -1.90 -2.17 13.95
N LEU A 169 -1.37 -2.89 12.95
CA LEU A 169 0.03 -2.80 12.55
C LEU A 169 0.38 -1.41 11.99
N THR A 170 -0.51 -0.82 11.18
CA THR A 170 -0.29 0.53 10.65
C THR A 170 -0.33 1.59 11.75
N LEU A 171 -1.26 1.49 12.71
CA LEU A 171 -1.33 2.43 13.81
C LEU A 171 -0.10 2.35 14.74
N GLU A 172 0.38 1.13 15.03
CA GLU A 172 1.62 0.92 15.77
C GLU A 172 2.83 1.55 15.08
N ALA A 173 2.95 1.37 13.75
CA ALA A 173 4.03 1.96 12.96
C ALA A 173 3.98 3.50 12.96
N VAL A 174 2.79 4.09 12.80
CA VAL A 174 2.61 5.55 12.89
C VAL A 174 2.97 6.09 14.27
N LYS A 175 2.53 5.42 15.34
CA LYS A 175 2.88 5.82 16.72
C LYS A 175 4.39 5.79 16.99
N LYS A 176 5.13 4.86 16.37
CA LYS A 176 6.60 4.82 16.46
C LYS A 176 7.24 6.03 15.79
N LEU A 177 6.73 6.47 14.62
CA LEU A 177 7.23 7.67 13.93
C LEU A 177 7.06 8.96 14.74
N LYS A 178 6.03 9.05 15.58
CA LYS A 178 5.78 10.24 16.41
C LYS A 178 6.75 10.35 17.59
N LYS A 179 7.37 9.26 18.03
CA LYS A 179 8.26 9.22 19.20
C LYS A 179 9.72 9.48 18.87
N GLY A 180 10.12 9.43 17.61
CA GLY A 180 11.47 9.71 17.12
C GLY A 180 11.55 11.07 16.43
#